data_833510b64457271629b9176054557ead
#
_entry.id   833510b64457271629b9176054557ead
#
_cell.length_a   1.000
_cell.length_b   1.000
_cell.length_c   1.000
_cell.angle_alpha   90.00
_cell.angle_beta   90.00
_cell.angle_gamma   90.00
#
_symmetry.space_group_name_H-M   'P 1'
#
loop_
_entity.id
_entity.type
_entity.pdbx_description
1 polymer ?
#
loop_
_entity_poly.entity_id
_entity_poly.type
_entity_poly.pdbx_seq_one_letter_code
_entity_poly.pdbx_strand_id
1 'polypeptide(L)'
;MLKENKPFDYNGSLNINQNANYRAVGTYTPYALYLSGSATLSFYGIAFPFSFSYSNQQVNYSQPFNFNHFGAQPSYKWIKTYVGYNSMTFSPYSLNGHQFLGGGIELTPHNLGIKFSMMYGRLVKGVEWDSTKTTTVPYYERYGFASKIGYSGDIGNIDLSIFKAWDKEGSIPLMPDSLGISPKENMVYTLSFGKTFAKRVKIAGEYAGNALTNDIRQSGNESVTGNGVFFLINPNATTVYSKALKGNVDYLGNTYTVGIAYERVDPNYNTLGSYYSNNDLENIALTFSKQLNEGKVNISGSAGKQRNNLDNSKVTSSENLLGNLNVSYAPGNRVTLNVNYSNYSYFTYMHTPFDRINNTTPYQNIDTLNFTQVSQSAMFNSSIILGTLDNKDKRHILTTNLSYQQSANRQEGGATLENSSFYQGGLIYAYSLAPKNLSMTGTILGSYSKLTATEEMLMLGPVVGISKSFFDKKFTTNTSIAYNTTYRNGDFTGDVFSVRLGGGYSHQKVHRINFSFCFMQKSTKTEINTVGTFEFSGNISYTYSIAKQ
;
A
#
# COMPACT_ATOMS: atom_id res chain seq x y z
N MET A 1 -10.47 -15.89 38.05
CA MET A 1 -9.95 -15.51 36.74
C MET A 1 -10.60 -16.20 35.53
N LEU A 2 -11.00 -17.47 35.58
CA LEU A 2 -11.77 -18.10 34.49
C LEU A 2 -13.28 -17.76 34.54
N LYS A 3 -13.80 -17.31 35.69
CA LYS A 3 -15.22 -16.96 35.87
C LYS A 3 -15.66 -15.59 35.33
N GLU A 4 -14.74 -14.71 35.01
CA GLU A 4 -15.04 -13.34 34.53
C GLU A 4 -15.14 -13.24 32.99
N ASN A 5 -14.65 -14.23 32.25
CA ASN A 5 -14.71 -14.28 30.82
C ASN A 5 -15.88 -15.13 30.33
N LYS A 6 -16.59 -14.68 29.28
CA LYS A 6 -17.62 -15.49 28.65
C LYS A 6 -17.02 -16.84 28.22
N PRO A 7 -17.68 -17.98 28.52
CA PRO A 7 -17.15 -19.29 28.18
C PRO A 7 -16.94 -19.49 26.69
N PHE A 8 -17.80 -18.88 25.88
CA PHE A 8 -17.68 -18.90 24.41
C PHE A 8 -18.29 -17.65 23.80
N ASP A 9 -17.55 -17.03 22.90
CA ASP A 9 -18.01 -15.94 22.05
C ASP A 9 -17.50 -16.14 20.63
N TYR A 10 -18.26 -15.67 19.63
CA TYR A 10 -17.87 -15.78 18.24
C TYR A 10 -18.38 -14.61 17.43
N ASN A 11 -17.56 -14.15 16.51
CA ASN A 11 -17.93 -13.18 15.48
C ASN A 11 -17.20 -13.52 14.17
N GLY A 12 -17.70 -13.03 13.07
CA GLY A 12 -17.04 -13.26 11.80
C GLY A 12 -17.85 -12.76 10.62
N SER A 13 -17.28 -12.93 9.44
CA SER A 13 -17.95 -12.64 8.19
C SER A 13 -17.51 -13.62 7.11
N LEU A 14 -18.44 -13.99 6.26
CA LEU A 14 -18.21 -14.72 5.01
C LEU A 14 -18.64 -13.83 3.85
N ASN A 15 -17.76 -13.63 2.89
CA ASN A 15 -18.02 -12.85 1.70
C ASN A 15 -17.87 -13.76 0.47
N ILE A 16 -18.88 -13.80 -0.36
CA ILE A 16 -18.87 -14.45 -1.66
C ILE A 16 -19.08 -13.34 -2.70
N ASN A 17 -18.16 -13.21 -3.63
CA ASN A 17 -18.22 -12.21 -4.67
C ASN A 17 -18.11 -12.91 -6.03
N GLN A 18 -19.06 -12.68 -6.89
CA GLN A 18 -19.14 -13.24 -8.23
C GLN A 18 -19.15 -12.09 -9.24
N ASN A 19 -18.32 -12.20 -10.23
CA ASN A 19 -18.16 -11.20 -11.25
C ASN A 19 -18.28 -11.85 -12.63
N ALA A 20 -19.19 -11.38 -13.45
CA ALA A 20 -19.39 -11.81 -14.82
C ALA A 20 -19.14 -10.64 -15.76
N ASN A 21 -18.32 -10.84 -16.77
CA ASN A 21 -17.93 -9.81 -17.72
C ASN A 21 -18.23 -10.25 -19.14
N TYR A 22 -18.63 -9.30 -19.97
CA TYR A 22 -18.72 -9.44 -21.41
C TYR A 22 -18.01 -8.26 -22.08
N ARG A 23 -17.13 -8.56 -23.03
CA ARG A 23 -16.45 -7.58 -23.86
C ARG A 23 -16.49 -8.05 -25.31
N ALA A 24 -16.84 -7.15 -26.21
CA ALA A 24 -16.98 -7.49 -27.63
C ALA A 24 -15.64 -7.79 -28.32
N VAL A 25 -14.52 -7.25 -27.80
CA VAL A 25 -13.18 -7.37 -28.39
C VAL A 25 -12.13 -7.53 -27.30
N GLY A 26 -11.15 -8.43 -27.53
CA GLY A 26 -9.99 -8.64 -26.64
C GLY A 26 -10.12 -9.86 -25.74
N THR A 27 -9.01 -10.21 -25.09
CA THR A 27 -8.96 -11.28 -24.08
C THR A 27 -9.45 -10.74 -22.73
N TYR A 28 -10.37 -11.45 -22.10
CA TYR A 28 -10.91 -11.09 -20.80
C TYR A 28 -11.26 -12.35 -20.01
N THR A 29 -11.39 -12.19 -18.70
CA THR A 29 -11.88 -13.26 -17.84
C THR A 29 -13.39 -13.16 -17.73
N PRO A 30 -14.15 -14.11 -18.33
CA PRO A 30 -15.61 -14.01 -18.41
C PRO A 30 -16.27 -14.17 -17.04
N TYR A 31 -15.65 -14.91 -16.14
CA TYR A 31 -16.20 -15.16 -14.80
C TYR A 31 -15.09 -15.23 -13.74
N ALA A 32 -15.27 -14.53 -12.65
CA ALA A 32 -14.40 -14.54 -11.50
C ALA A 32 -15.20 -14.78 -10.21
N LEU A 33 -14.71 -15.72 -9.39
CA LEU A 33 -15.23 -16.02 -8.06
C LEU A 33 -14.18 -15.65 -7.02
N TYR A 34 -14.60 -14.88 -6.02
CA TYR A 34 -13.81 -14.55 -4.84
C TYR A 34 -14.60 -14.96 -3.61
N LEU A 35 -13.99 -15.81 -2.80
CA LEU A 35 -14.51 -16.22 -1.51
C LEU A 35 -13.52 -15.73 -0.45
N SER A 36 -14.01 -15.00 0.53
CA SER A 36 -13.19 -14.57 1.65
C SER A 36 -13.99 -14.61 2.95
N GLY A 37 -13.30 -14.80 4.05
CA GLY A 37 -13.94 -14.79 5.34
C GLY A 37 -12.97 -14.54 6.46
N SER A 38 -13.54 -14.04 7.55
CA SER A 38 -12.85 -13.94 8.82
C SER A 38 -13.77 -14.41 9.93
N ALA A 39 -13.22 -15.10 10.90
CA ALA A 39 -13.95 -15.48 12.10
C ALA A 39 -13.02 -15.34 13.30
N THR A 40 -13.56 -14.88 14.40
CA THR A 40 -12.89 -14.89 15.70
C THR A 40 -13.71 -15.74 16.63
N LEU A 41 -13.13 -16.85 17.09
CA LEU A 41 -13.67 -17.71 18.12
C LEU A 41 -12.97 -17.36 19.42
N SER A 42 -13.70 -17.13 20.47
CA SER A 42 -13.14 -16.81 21.78
C SER A 42 -13.61 -17.82 22.82
N PHE A 43 -12.65 -18.45 23.49
CA PHE A 43 -12.90 -19.43 24.58
C PHE A 43 -12.22 -18.95 25.85
N TYR A 44 -12.97 -18.63 26.90
CA TYR A 44 -12.44 -18.20 28.19
C TYR A 44 -11.36 -17.09 28.08
N GLY A 45 -11.51 -16.16 27.12
CA GLY A 45 -10.57 -15.08 26.91
C GLY A 45 -9.40 -15.40 25.97
N ILE A 46 -9.31 -16.61 25.42
CA ILE A 46 -8.41 -16.95 24.33
C ILE A 46 -9.12 -16.62 23.02
N ALA A 47 -8.58 -15.71 22.24
CA ALA A 47 -9.13 -15.35 20.93
C ALA A 47 -8.38 -16.09 19.81
N PHE A 48 -9.14 -16.67 18.89
CA PHE A 48 -8.66 -17.33 17.68
C PHE A 48 -9.21 -16.61 16.44
N PRO A 49 -8.66 -15.48 16.06
CA PRO A 49 -8.99 -14.86 14.77
C PRO A 49 -8.40 -15.71 13.65
N PHE A 50 -9.25 -16.02 12.69
CA PHE A 50 -8.94 -16.80 11.50
C PHE A 50 -9.41 -16.02 10.27
N SER A 51 -8.61 -16.00 9.20
CA SER A 51 -8.99 -15.43 7.92
C SER A 51 -8.57 -16.32 6.78
N PHE A 52 -9.38 -16.31 5.72
CA PHE A 52 -9.07 -17.01 4.49
C PHE A 52 -9.53 -16.21 3.28
N SER A 53 -8.88 -16.43 2.16
CA SER A 53 -9.32 -15.99 0.84
C SER A 53 -9.06 -17.06 -0.20
N TYR A 54 -9.94 -17.12 -1.18
CA TYR A 54 -9.88 -18.01 -2.31
C TYR A 54 -10.36 -17.30 -3.57
N SER A 55 -9.69 -17.51 -4.69
CA SER A 55 -10.15 -17.08 -6.01
C SER A 55 -9.92 -18.18 -7.04
N ASN A 56 -10.82 -18.29 -8.01
CA ASN A 56 -10.62 -19.12 -9.19
C ASN A 56 -9.72 -18.45 -10.23
N GLN A 57 -9.31 -17.20 -9.97
CA GLN A 57 -8.38 -16.49 -10.83
C GLN A 57 -6.95 -16.82 -10.43
N GLN A 58 -6.16 -17.25 -11.39
CA GLN A 58 -4.71 -17.35 -11.26
C GLN A 58 -4.10 -16.18 -12.01
N VAL A 59 -3.48 -15.28 -11.30
CA VAL A 59 -2.75 -14.16 -11.89
C VAL A 59 -1.27 -14.53 -11.89
N ASN A 60 -0.69 -14.64 -13.08
CA ASN A 60 0.73 -14.86 -13.27
C ASN A 60 1.45 -13.51 -13.11
N TYR A 61 1.82 -13.15 -11.89
CA TYR A 61 2.67 -11.99 -11.64
C TYR A 61 4.15 -12.34 -11.73
N SER A 62 4.94 -11.35 -12.07
CA SER A 62 6.40 -11.41 -11.96
C SER A 62 6.88 -11.59 -10.50
N GLN A 63 6.02 -11.35 -9.53
CA GLN A 63 6.19 -11.75 -8.12
C GLN A 63 5.05 -12.66 -7.72
N PRO A 64 5.32 -13.79 -7.07
CA PRO A 64 4.31 -14.80 -6.75
C PRO A 64 3.41 -14.34 -5.60
N PHE A 65 2.40 -13.52 -5.92
CA PHE A 65 1.30 -13.21 -5.02
C PHE A 65 0.27 -14.35 -5.09
N ASN A 66 0.02 -14.99 -3.98
CA ASN A 66 -0.99 -16.02 -3.90
C ASN A 66 -2.28 -15.44 -3.33
N PHE A 67 -3.36 -15.44 -4.12
CA PHE A 67 -4.70 -15.05 -3.63
C PHE A 67 -5.32 -16.08 -2.69
N ASN A 68 -4.87 -17.33 -2.78
CA ASN A 68 -5.37 -18.40 -1.95
C ASN A 68 -4.53 -18.49 -0.69
N HIS A 69 -4.98 -17.88 0.37
CA HIS A 69 -4.29 -17.91 1.65
C HIS A 69 -5.25 -18.05 2.82
N PHE A 70 -4.73 -18.65 3.85
CA PHE A 70 -5.38 -18.77 5.15
C PHE A 70 -4.38 -18.41 6.23
N GLY A 71 -4.87 -17.76 7.27
CA GLY A 71 -4.03 -17.38 8.41
C GLY A 71 -4.86 -17.29 9.67
N ALA A 72 -4.21 -17.59 10.79
CA ALA A 72 -4.77 -17.43 12.11
C ALA A 72 -3.79 -16.69 13.03
N GLN A 73 -4.32 -15.91 13.94
CA GLN A 73 -3.54 -15.14 14.92
C GLN A 73 -4.06 -15.38 16.35
N PRO A 74 -3.98 -16.61 16.87
CA PRO A 74 -4.41 -16.91 18.24
C PRO A 74 -3.74 -15.99 19.24
N SER A 75 -4.54 -15.44 20.16
CA SER A 75 -4.02 -14.56 21.20
C SER A 75 -4.64 -14.83 22.57
N TYR A 76 -3.80 -14.76 23.58
CA TYR A 76 -4.23 -14.84 24.97
C TYR A 76 -3.39 -13.92 25.85
N LYS A 77 -4.05 -12.92 26.44
CA LYS A 77 -3.40 -11.90 27.26
C LYS A 77 -2.23 -11.23 26.51
N TRP A 78 -1.00 -11.53 26.92
CA TRP A 78 0.24 -10.98 26.40
C TRP A 78 0.92 -11.87 25.34
N ILE A 79 0.30 -13.00 24.96
CA ILE A 79 0.80 -13.93 23.96
C ILE A 79 -0.05 -13.76 22.70
N LYS A 80 0.59 -13.54 21.57
CA LYS A 80 -0.02 -13.58 20.24
C LYS A 80 0.80 -14.49 19.35
N THR A 81 0.15 -15.42 18.66
CA THR A 81 0.78 -16.35 17.73
C THR A 81 0.28 -16.13 16.31
N TYR A 82 1.06 -16.56 15.35
CA TYR A 82 0.77 -16.43 13.92
C TYR A 82 0.93 -17.79 13.27
N VAL A 83 -0.07 -18.24 12.51
CA VAL A 83 -0.06 -19.54 11.84
C VAL A 83 -0.62 -19.37 10.43
N GLY A 84 0.05 -19.93 9.43
CA GLY A 84 -0.33 -19.81 8.02
C GLY A 84 0.21 -18.55 7.36
N TYR A 85 -0.55 -17.95 6.44
CA TYR A 85 -0.16 -16.70 5.79
C TYR A 85 -0.37 -15.51 6.71
N ASN A 86 0.72 -14.86 7.05
CA ASN A 86 0.73 -13.68 7.91
C ASN A 86 1.83 -12.71 7.47
N SER A 87 1.84 -11.53 8.07
CA SER A 87 2.94 -10.57 7.95
C SER A 87 3.33 -10.04 9.32
N MET A 88 4.64 -9.84 9.53
CA MET A 88 5.19 -9.20 10.72
C MET A 88 6.22 -8.15 10.29
N THR A 89 6.40 -7.12 11.12
CA THR A 89 7.40 -6.09 10.88
C THR A 89 8.38 -6.04 12.05
N PHE A 90 9.65 -6.17 11.74
CA PHE A 90 10.75 -6.13 12.71
C PHE A 90 11.48 -4.81 12.64
N SER A 91 11.80 -4.33 11.43
CA SER A 91 12.42 -3.04 11.15
C SER A 91 12.15 -2.64 9.70
N PRO A 92 12.11 -1.33 9.38
CA PRO A 92 12.07 -0.85 7.99
C PRO A 92 13.25 -1.34 7.13
N TYR A 93 14.38 -1.64 7.77
CA TYR A 93 15.61 -2.07 7.11
C TYR A 93 15.82 -3.60 7.09
N SER A 94 14.94 -4.39 7.70
CA SER A 94 15.03 -5.85 7.72
C SER A 94 13.78 -6.51 7.14
N LEU A 95 12.96 -7.16 7.97
CA LEU A 95 11.66 -7.67 7.58
C LEU A 95 10.61 -6.59 7.80
N ASN A 96 10.08 -6.06 6.69
CA ASN A 96 9.14 -4.95 6.69
C ASN A 96 7.82 -5.33 6.02
N GLY A 97 6.91 -5.92 6.78
CA GLY A 97 5.56 -6.24 6.31
C GLY A 97 5.49 -7.28 5.18
N HIS A 98 6.61 -7.96 4.88
CA HIS A 98 6.61 -9.02 3.90
C HIS A 98 5.73 -10.18 4.36
N GLN A 99 4.86 -10.67 3.47
CA GLN A 99 4.00 -11.80 3.77
C GLN A 99 4.83 -13.09 3.83
N PHE A 100 4.50 -13.98 4.77
CA PHE A 100 5.12 -15.30 4.87
C PHE A 100 4.07 -16.39 5.11
N LEU A 101 4.38 -17.59 4.68
CA LEU A 101 3.62 -18.80 5.04
C LEU A 101 4.41 -19.57 6.09
N GLY A 102 3.93 -19.55 7.33
CA GLY A 102 4.69 -20.16 8.43
C GLY A 102 4.07 -19.95 9.79
N GLY A 103 4.92 -19.76 10.79
CA GLY A 103 4.55 -19.48 12.17
C GLY A 103 5.30 -18.30 12.76
N GLY A 104 4.68 -17.67 13.75
CA GLY A 104 5.31 -16.58 14.50
C GLY A 104 4.70 -16.45 15.89
N ILE A 105 5.38 -15.70 16.75
CA ILE A 105 4.94 -15.42 18.11
C ILE A 105 5.34 -13.99 18.50
N GLU A 106 4.45 -13.32 19.22
CA GLU A 106 4.72 -12.07 19.94
C GLU A 106 4.36 -12.22 21.40
N LEU A 107 5.29 -11.85 22.27
CA LEU A 107 5.16 -11.88 23.71
C LEU A 107 5.33 -10.45 24.24
N THR A 108 4.31 -9.93 24.92
CA THR A 108 4.30 -8.57 25.47
C THR A 108 3.83 -8.54 26.92
N PRO A 109 4.57 -9.18 27.85
CA PRO A 109 4.18 -9.25 29.27
C PRO A 109 4.07 -7.85 29.87
N HIS A 110 2.91 -7.53 30.45
CA HIS A 110 2.55 -6.18 30.89
C HIS A 110 3.45 -5.58 31.96
N ASN A 111 4.06 -6.42 32.80
CA ASN A 111 4.78 -5.97 34.00
C ASN A 111 6.31 -5.91 33.82
N LEU A 112 6.86 -6.39 32.73
CA LEU A 112 8.31 -6.51 32.56
C LEU A 112 8.90 -5.45 31.59
N GLY A 113 8.06 -4.74 30.85
CA GLY A 113 8.52 -3.83 29.79
C GLY A 113 9.25 -4.53 28.62
N ILE A 114 9.38 -5.86 28.69
CA ILE A 114 10.07 -6.66 27.67
C ILE A 114 9.06 -7.08 26.59
N LYS A 115 9.50 -7.04 25.35
CA LYS A 115 8.78 -7.56 24.18
C LYS A 115 9.66 -8.55 23.46
N PHE A 116 9.08 -9.65 23.03
CA PHE A 116 9.77 -10.62 22.20
C PHE A 116 8.90 -10.97 21.01
N SER A 117 9.49 -11.01 19.82
CA SER A 117 8.82 -11.41 18.59
C SER A 117 9.72 -12.33 17.79
N MET A 118 9.15 -13.37 17.20
CA MET A 118 9.87 -14.33 16.37
C MET A 118 8.98 -14.82 15.25
N MET A 119 9.55 -15.08 14.09
CA MET A 119 8.87 -15.72 12.97
C MET A 119 9.79 -16.65 12.21
N TYR A 120 9.19 -17.67 11.59
CA TYR A 120 9.80 -18.55 10.60
C TYR A 120 8.77 -18.92 9.55
N GLY A 121 9.15 -18.84 8.27
CA GLY A 121 8.25 -19.21 7.20
C GLY A 121 8.81 -18.97 5.81
N ARG A 122 8.04 -19.42 4.83
CA ARG A 122 8.34 -19.20 3.42
C ARG A 122 7.88 -17.81 3.00
N LEU A 123 8.82 -16.98 2.56
CA LEU A 123 8.58 -15.63 2.05
C LEU A 123 8.12 -15.64 0.60
N VAL A 124 8.75 -16.47 -0.25
CA VAL A 124 8.46 -16.55 -1.68
C VAL A 124 8.26 -18.00 -2.07
N LYS A 125 7.23 -18.26 -2.85
CA LYS A 125 7.01 -19.59 -3.47
C LYS A 125 7.92 -19.73 -4.69
N GLY A 126 8.55 -20.89 -4.87
CA GLY A 126 9.30 -21.20 -6.08
C GLY A 126 8.42 -21.14 -7.33
N VAL A 127 8.96 -20.55 -8.39
CA VAL A 127 8.34 -20.49 -9.72
C VAL A 127 9.32 -21.09 -10.72
N GLU A 128 8.93 -22.19 -11.36
CA GLU A 128 9.74 -22.86 -12.36
C GLU A 128 9.84 -22.03 -13.64
N TRP A 129 10.98 -22.13 -14.30
CA TRP A 129 11.16 -21.56 -15.62
C TRP A 129 10.35 -22.32 -16.66
N ASP A 130 9.62 -21.61 -17.48
CA ASP A 130 8.84 -22.15 -18.58
C ASP A 130 9.14 -21.37 -19.86
N SER A 131 9.84 -22.00 -20.78
CA SER A 131 10.22 -21.39 -22.06
C SER A 131 9.04 -20.96 -22.94
N THR A 132 7.86 -21.51 -22.68
CA THR A 132 6.63 -21.17 -23.41
C THR A 132 5.93 -19.93 -22.85
N LYS A 133 6.28 -19.50 -21.64
CA LYS A 133 5.68 -18.37 -20.94
C LYS A 133 6.70 -17.24 -20.75
N THR A 134 6.86 -16.41 -21.75
CA THR A 134 7.82 -15.28 -21.76
C THR A 134 7.55 -14.21 -20.70
N THR A 135 6.35 -14.19 -20.11
CA THR A 135 5.95 -13.20 -19.10
C THR A 135 6.20 -13.68 -17.65
N THR A 136 6.53 -14.96 -17.45
CA THR A 136 6.73 -15.52 -16.10
C THR A 136 8.20 -15.49 -15.75
N VAL A 137 8.60 -14.67 -14.76
CA VAL A 137 9.96 -14.65 -14.23
C VAL A 137 10.10 -15.78 -13.21
N PRO A 138 11.08 -16.69 -13.35
CA PRO A 138 11.32 -17.74 -12.38
C PRO A 138 11.90 -17.18 -11.07
N TYR A 139 11.54 -17.82 -9.95
CA TYR A 139 11.99 -17.44 -8.60
C TYR A 139 12.34 -18.68 -7.78
N TYR A 140 13.47 -18.65 -7.06
CA TYR A 140 13.76 -19.64 -6.05
C TYR A 140 12.78 -19.57 -4.87
N GLU A 141 12.47 -20.71 -4.27
CA GLU A 141 11.70 -20.74 -3.04
C GLU A 141 12.53 -20.12 -1.92
N ARG A 142 11.98 -19.09 -1.27
CA ARG A 142 12.68 -18.31 -0.22
C ARG A 142 12.07 -18.55 1.13
N TYR A 143 12.90 -18.83 2.10
CA TYR A 143 12.55 -18.91 3.51
C TYR A 143 13.12 -17.72 4.28
N GLY A 144 12.50 -17.41 5.41
CA GLY A 144 12.95 -16.36 6.31
C GLY A 144 12.73 -16.72 7.77
N PHE A 145 13.64 -16.24 8.58
CA PHE A 145 13.61 -16.28 10.04
C PHE A 145 13.84 -14.85 10.55
N ALA A 146 13.06 -14.40 11.53
CA ALA A 146 13.33 -13.16 12.25
C ALA A 146 13.08 -13.32 13.74
N SER A 147 13.89 -12.63 14.54
CA SER A 147 13.72 -12.53 15.99
C SER A 147 13.98 -11.10 16.44
N LYS A 148 13.18 -10.61 17.38
CA LYS A 148 13.28 -9.27 17.97
C LYS A 148 13.05 -9.35 19.47
N ILE A 149 13.96 -8.72 20.22
CA ILE A 149 13.79 -8.46 21.64
C ILE A 149 13.77 -6.95 21.85
N GLY A 150 12.79 -6.47 22.58
CA GLY A 150 12.64 -5.05 22.91
C GLY A 150 12.41 -4.83 24.39
N TYR A 151 12.85 -3.67 24.85
CA TYR A 151 12.56 -3.17 26.18
C TYR A 151 11.91 -1.79 26.07
N SER A 152 10.85 -1.57 26.85
CA SER A 152 10.16 -0.28 26.97
C SER A 152 9.97 0.05 28.45
N GLY A 153 10.61 1.08 28.94
CA GLY A 153 10.55 1.48 30.36
C GLY A 153 11.15 2.87 30.58
N ASP A 154 11.51 3.16 31.83
CA ASP A 154 12.01 4.48 32.25
C ASP A 154 13.33 4.88 31.56
N ILE A 155 14.16 3.89 31.19
CA ILE A 155 15.40 4.14 30.43
C ILE A 155 15.14 4.49 28.96
N GLY A 156 13.92 4.31 28.47
CA GLY A 156 13.50 4.49 27.08
C GLY A 156 13.08 3.18 26.44
N ASN A 157 13.07 3.18 25.10
CA ASN A 157 12.79 2.01 24.28
C ASN A 157 14.11 1.56 23.62
N ILE A 158 14.41 0.29 23.67
CA ILE A 158 15.54 -0.33 23.00
C ILE A 158 15.07 -1.62 22.35
N ASP A 159 15.29 -1.78 21.04
CA ASP A 159 14.94 -2.99 20.32
C ASP A 159 16.18 -3.52 19.59
N LEU A 160 16.41 -4.80 19.68
CA LEU A 160 17.41 -5.54 18.91
C LEU A 160 16.70 -6.57 18.05
N SER A 161 16.96 -6.60 16.74
CA SER A 161 16.40 -7.63 15.86
C SER A 161 17.45 -8.26 14.95
N ILE A 162 17.17 -9.49 14.57
CA ILE A 162 17.94 -10.26 13.59
C ILE A 162 16.93 -10.82 12.58
N PHE A 163 17.27 -10.68 11.32
CA PHE A 163 16.55 -11.26 10.20
C PHE A 163 17.51 -12.05 9.33
N LYS A 164 17.12 -13.25 8.95
CA LYS A 164 17.82 -14.06 7.95
C LYS A 164 16.82 -14.55 6.90
N ALA A 165 17.20 -14.47 5.62
CA ALA A 165 16.48 -15.09 4.52
C ALA A 165 17.44 -15.83 3.60
N TRP A 166 16.95 -16.89 2.99
CA TRP A 166 17.75 -17.69 2.05
C TRP A 166 16.88 -18.34 0.99
N ASP A 167 17.41 -18.45 -0.20
CA ASP A 167 16.83 -19.17 -1.31
C ASP A 167 17.20 -20.64 -1.24
N LYS A 168 16.24 -21.53 -1.48
CA LYS A 168 16.48 -22.97 -1.54
C LYS A 168 17.00 -23.33 -2.92
N GLU A 169 18.29 -23.65 -3.05
CA GLU A 169 18.99 -23.93 -4.31
C GLU A 169 18.28 -24.95 -5.17
N GLY A 170 17.89 -26.11 -4.63
CA GLY A 170 17.21 -27.18 -5.36
C GLY A 170 15.71 -26.97 -5.61
N SER A 171 15.16 -25.77 -5.35
CA SER A 171 13.72 -25.52 -5.51
C SER A 171 13.27 -25.35 -6.97
N ILE A 172 14.22 -25.11 -7.88
CA ILE A 172 14.00 -25.02 -9.32
C ILE A 172 14.98 -25.98 -10.01
N PRO A 173 14.48 -27.07 -10.64
CA PRO A 173 15.34 -28.09 -11.24
C PRO A 173 16.16 -27.61 -12.43
N LEU A 174 15.63 -26.66 -13.21
CA LEU A 174 16.25 -26.14 -14.42
C LEU A 174 16.15 -24.61 -14.43
N MET A 175 17.22 -23.94 -14.03
CA MET A 175 17.37 -22.50 -14.18
C MET A 175 18.46 -22.21 -15.21
N PRO A 176 18.12 -21.66 -16.39
CA PRO A 176 19.15 -21.28 -17.37
C PRO A 176 20.05 -20.17 -16.81
N ASP A 177 21.36 -20.34 -16.90
CA ASP A 177 22.34 -19.33 -16.48
C ASP A 177 22.21 -18.02 -17.26
N SER A 178 21.67 -18.08 -18.47
CA SER A 178 21.39 -16.93 -19.33
C SER A 178 20.41 -15.92 -18.74
N LEU A 179 19.61 -16.32 -17.75
CA LEU A 179 18.67 -15.43 -17.06
C LEU A 179 19.33 -14.59 -15.97
N GLY A 180 20.57 -14.90 -15.55
CA GLY A 180 21.28 -14.17 -14.51
C GLY A 180 20.62 -14.24 -13.12
N ILE A 181 19.75 -15.25 -12.88
CA ILE A 181 19.03 -15.42 -11.61
C ILE A 181 19.78 -16.44 -10.76
N SER A 182 20.26 -16.00 -9.60
CA SER A 182 21.02 -16.82 -8.67
C SER A 182 20.29 -16.94 -7.32
N PRO A 183 20.45 -18.06 -6.61
CA PRO A 183 19.92 -18.19 -5.26
C PRO A 183 20.72 -17.31 -4.29
N LYS A 184 20.02 -16.57 -3.44
CA LYS A 184 20.57 -15.53 -2.56
C LYS A 184 20.44 -15.91 -1.09
N GLU A 185 21.30 -15.33 -0.27
CA GLU A 185 21.21 -15.39 1.18
C GLU A 185 21.41 -13.98 1.76
N ASN A 186 20.65 -13.65 2.80
CA ASN A 186 20.69 -12.33 3.41
C ASN A 186 20.59 -12.42 4.93
N MET A 187 21.39 -11.64 5.62
CA MET A 187 21.28 -11.42 7.06
C MET A 187 21.28 -9.93 7.36
N VAL A 188 20.35 -9.52 8.21
CA VAL A 188 20.26 -8.14 8.72
C VAL A 188 20.14 -8.17 10.23
N TYR A 189 20.92 -7.36 10.92
CA TYR A 189 20.68 -7.06 12.33
C TYR A 189 20.32 -5.58 12.47
N THR A 190 19.45 -5.26 13.44
CA THR A 190 19.05 -3.88 13.71
C THR A 190 19.09 -3.59 15.20
N LEU A 191 19.52 -2.40 15.54
CA LEU A 191 19.45 -1.87 16.89
C LEU A 191 18.73 -0.53 16.83
N SER A 192 17.62 -0.41 17.54
CA SER A 192 16.90 0.85 17.65
C SER A 192 16.78 1.29 19.10
N PHE A 193 16.76 2.59 19.30
CA PHE A 193 16.55 3.20 20.61
C PHE A 193 15.69 4.44 20.51
N GLY A 194 15.01 4.79 21.60
CA GLY A 194 14.24 6.02 21.71
C GLY A 194 14.02 6.41 23.16
N LYS A 195 14.26 7.68 23.48
CA LYS A 195 14.00 8.23 24.81
C LYS A 195 13.55 9.69 24.73
N THR A 196 12.64 10.04 25.64
CA THR A 196 12.23 11.43 25.84
C THR A 196 12.78 11.92 27.16
N PHE A 197 13.65 12.93 27.11
CA PHE A 197 14.28 13.56 28.26
C PHE A 197 13.47 14.76 28.73
N ALA A 198 13.29 14.89 30.04
CA ALA A 198 12.57 15.98 30.68
C ALA A 198 11.21 16.30 30.03
N LYS A 199 10.56 15.32 29.40
CA LYS A 199 9.31 15.45 28.63
C LYS A 199 9.39 16.45 27.45
N ARG A 200 10.59 16.91 27.08
CA ARG A 200 10.78 17.95 26.05
C ARG A 200 11.73 17.57 24.92
N VAL A 201 12.74 16.79 25.19
CA VAL A 201 13.70 16.40 24.15
C VAL A 201 13.55 14.91 23.86
N LYS A 202 13.07 14.57 22.67
CA LYS A 202 12.96 13.20 22.19
C LYS A 202 14.12 12.89 21.28
N ILE A 203 14.84 11.82 21.58
CA ILE A 203 15.92 11.29 20.75
C ILE A 203 15.52 9.88 20.36
N ALA A 204 15.58 9.58 19.08
CA ALA A 204 15.37 8.22 18.56
C ALA A 204 16.37 7.93 17.46
N GLY A 205 16.74 6.66 17.31
CA GLY A 205 17.63 6.23 16.26
C GLY A 205 17.52 4.75 16.00
N GLU A 206 17.97 4.35 14.82
CA GLU A 206 18.04 2.97 14.38
C GLU A 206 19.28 2.77 13.52
N TYR A 207 20.02 1.71 13.78
CA TYR A 207 21.14 1.24 13.01
C TYR A 207 20.85 -0.15 12.48
N ALA A 208 21.15 -0.41 11.21
CA ALA A 208 21.03 -1.70 10.58
C ALA A 208 22.32 -2.07 9.87
N GLY A 209 22.81 -3.28 10.12
CA GLY A 209 23.88 -3.89 9.34
C GLY A 209 23.32 -5.02 8.49
N ASN A 210 23.70 -5.05 7.24
CA ASN A 210 23.22 -5.96 6.22
C ASN A 210 24.37 -6.70 5.54
N ALA A 211 24.21 -7.99 5.33
CA ALA A 211 25.06 -8.81 4.49
C ALA A 211 24.18 -9.56 3.49
N LEU A 212 24.43 -9.39 2.20
CA LEU A 212 23.71 -10.01 1.11
C LEU A 212 24.69 -10.79 0.24
N THR A 213 24.51 -12.11 0.17
CA THR A 213 25.21 -13.00 -0.78
C THR A 213 24.35 -13.14 -2.02
N ASN A 214 24.84 -12.70 -3.16
CA ASN A 214 24.08 -12.66 -4.42
C ASN A 214 24.04 -14.01 -5.14
N ASP A 215 24.99 -14.92 -4.88
CA ASP A 215 24.98 -16.28 -5.38
C ASP A 215 25.62 -17.22 -4.35
N ILE A 216 24.81 -18.02 -3.66
CA ILE A 216 25.29 -18.96 -2.63
C ILE A 216 26.03 -20.16 -3.19
N ARG A 217 25.98 -20.43 -4.51
CA ARG A 217 26.63 -21.56 -5.20
C ARG A 217 28.15 -21.32 -5.36
N GLN A 218 28.58 -20.07 -5.25
CA GLN A 218 29.98 -19.75 -5.38
C GLN A 218 30.77 -20.19 -4.13
N SER A 219 31.88 -20.88 -4.35
CA SER A 219 32.73 -21.34 -3.25
C SER A 219 33.22 -20.17 -2.41
N GLY A 220 33.22 -20.33 -1.09
CA GLY A 220 33.80 -19.37 -0.17
C GLY A 220 35.29 -19.25 -0.43
N ASN A 221 35.81 -18.05 -0.69
CA ASN A 221 37.24 -17.80 -0.63
C ASN A 221 37.65 -17.72 0.85
N GLU A 222 38.68 -18.46 1.26
CA GLU A 222 39.24 -18.41 2.63
C GLU A 222 39.68 -16.98 3.04
N SER A 223 39.82 -16.07 2.08
CA SER A 223 40.16 -14.66 2.32
C SER A 223 38.95 -13.76 2.69
N VAL A 224 37.71 -14.22 2.53
CA VAL A 224 36.53 -13.46 2.99
C VAL A 224 36.26 -13.86 4.44
N THR A 225 37.05 -13.31 5.36
CA THR A 225 36.76 -13.43 6.80
C THR A 225 35.42 -12.82 7.10
N GLY A 226 34.47 -13.67 7.53
CA GLY A 226 33.15 -13.23 7.96
C GLY A 226 33.31 -12.21 9.09
N ASN A 227 32.65 -11.08 8.93
CA ASN A 227 32.51 -10.12 10.01
C ASN A 227 31.73 -10.83 11.13
N GLY A 228 32.33 -11.09 12.31
CA GLY A 228 31.76 -11.94 13.36
C GLY A 228 30.35 -11.63 13.79
N VAL A 229 29.81 -10.45 13.43
CA VAL A 229 28.42 -10.06 13.66
C VAL A 229 27.46 -10.78 12.70
N PHE A 230 27.93 -11.23 11.53
CA PHE A 230 27.12 -11.94 10.53
C PHE A 230 27.30 -13.46 10.62
N PHE A 231 27.15 -14.01 11.82
CA PHE A 231 27.42 -15.41 12.12
C PHE A 231 26.44 -16.43 11.51
N LEU A 232 25.33 -15.95 10.91
CA LEU A 232 24.30 -16.82 10.31
C LEU A 232 24.45 -16.97 8.80
N ILE A 233 25.44 -16.38 8.14
CA ILE A 233 25.69 -16.55 6.71
C ILE A 233 27.11 -17.08 6.46
N ASN A 234 27.27 -17.76 5.31
CA ASN A 234 28.57 -18.19 4.80
C ASN A 234 29.01 -17.20 3.70
N PRO A 235 29.88 -16.23 4.03
CA PRO A 235 30.28 -15.23 3.05
C PRO A 235 31.12 -15.83 1.93
N ASN A 236 30.92 -15.33 0.71
CA ASN A 236 31.74 -15.68 -0.45
C ASN A 236 32.05 -14.42 -1.29
N ALA A 237 32.65 -14.58 -2.45
CA ALA A 237 33.07 -13.47 -3.32
C ALA A 237 31.92 -12.57 -3.78
N THR A 238 30.66 -13.05 -3.71
CA THR A 238 29.45 -12.28 -4.07
C THR A 238 28.75 -11.61 -2.89
N THR A 239 29.34 -11.72 -1.68
CA THR A 239 28.75 -11.15 -0.47
C THR A 239 29.04 -9.65 -0.38
N VAL A 240 28.00 -8.85 -0.26
CA VAL A 240 28.07 -7.40 -0.12
C VAL A 240 27.64 -7.02 1.29
N TYR A 241 28.48 -6.25 1.97
CA TYR A 241 28.16 -5.67 3.28
C TYR A 241 27.72 -4.23 3.11
N SER A 242 26.63 -3.85 3.74
CA SER A 242 26.08 -2.50 3.72
C SER A 242 25.38 -2.16 5.02
N LYS A 243 25.16 -0.90 5.29
CA LYS A 243 24.53 -0.42 6.52
C LYS A 243 23.49 0.66 6.24
N ALA A 244 22.54 0.79 7.17
CA ALA A 244 21.59 1.88 7.21
C ALA A 244 21.57 2.50 8.62
N LEU A 245 21.43 3.81 8.67
CA LEU A 245 21.36 4.59 9.91
C LEU A 245 20.25 5.62 9.76
N LYS A 246 19.37 5.69 10.77
CA LYS A 246 18.34 6.71 10.89
C LYS A 246 18.33 7.25 12.30
N GLY A 247 18.13 8.57 12.44
CA GLY A 247 18.03 9.20 13.75
C GLY A 247 17.27 10.51 13.69
N ASN A 248 16.66 10.88 14.79
CA ASN A 248 16.02 12.17 14.96
C ASN A 248 16.19 12.68 16.38
N VAL A 249 16.27 14.00 16.49
CA VAL A 249 16.26 14.75 17.74
C VAL A 249 15.18 15.80 17.63
N ASP A 250 14.15 15.70 18.47
CA ASP A 250 12.99 16.59 18.46
C ASP A 250 12.86 17.33 19.80
N TYR A 251 12.62 18.63 19.74
CA TYR A 251 12.21 19.45 20.87
C TYR A 251 10.68 19.58 20.87
N LEU A 252 10.06 19.15 21.95
CA LEU A 252 8.61 19.15 22.17
C LEU A 252 8.20 20.38 22.97
N GLY A 253 7.69 21.40 22.30
CA GLY A 253 7.02 22.55 22.94
C GLY A 253 5.55 22.24 23.26
N ASN A 254 4.83 23.19 23.85
CA ASN A 254 3.43 22.98 24.22
C ASN A 254 2.51 22.83 22.99
N THR A 255 2.74 23.62 21.94
CA THR A 255 1.93 23.63 20.71
C THR A 255 2.77 23.41 19.46
N TYR A 256 4.06 23.14 19.61
CA TYR A 256 4.98 22.98 18.48
C TYR A 256 6.02 21.90 18.76
N THR A 257 6.53 21.33 17.72
CA THR A 257 7.71 20.45 17.72
C THR A 257 8.67 20.92 16.65
N VAL A 258 9.96 20.97 16.97
CA VAL A 258 11.03 21.24 16.01
C VAL A 258 12.11 20.22 16.22
N GLY A 259 12.64 19.65 15.13
CA GLY A 259 13.64 18.62 15.22
C GLY A 259 14.57 18.58 14.02
N ILE A 260 15.58 17.71 14.12
CA ILE A 260 16.50 17.35 13.05
C ILE A 260 16.36 15.85 12.84
N ALA A 261 16.19 15.45 11.58
CA ALA A 261 16.17 14.06 11.14
C ALA A 261 17.38 13.80 10.22
N TYR A 262 17.99 12.66 10.42
CA TYR A 262 19.10 12.16 9.60
C TYR A 262 18.80 10.72 9.17
N GLU A 263 19.05 10.40 7.92
CA GLU A 263 18.97 9.03 7.40
C GLU A 263 20.06 8.82 6.37
N ARG A 264 20.75 7.69 6.47
CA ARG A 264 21.73 7.23 5.49
C ARG A 264 21.52 5.75 5.22
N VAL A 265 21.42 5.40 3.96
CA VAL A 265 21.36 4.02 3.48
C VAL A 265 22.46 3.84 2.45
N ASP A 266 23.37 2.91 2.71
CA ASP A 266 24.53 2.68 1.86
C ASP A 266 24.11 2.23 0.44
N PRO A 267 24.96 2.47 -0.58
CA PRO A 267 24.84 1.84 -1.89
C PRO A 267 24.72 0.32 -1.77
N ASN A 268 23.92 -0.28 -2.66
CA ASN A 268 23.66 -1.72 -2.68
C ASN A 268 22.99 -2.29 -1.41
N TYR A 269 22.51 -1.45 -0.49
CA TYR A 269 21.69 -1.95 0.61
C TYR A 269 20.40 -2.57 0.05
N ASN A 270 20.25 -3.87 0.26
CA ASN A 270 19.06 -4.59 -0.16
C ASN A 270 18.74 -5.69 0.85
N THR A 271 17.50 -5.79 1.29
CA THR A 271 17.03 -6.86 2.17
C THR A 271 16.03 -7.74 1.44
N LEU A 272 16.16 -9.05 1.62
CA LEU A 272 15.19 -10.02 1.11
C LEU A 272 13.88 -10.06 1.92
N GLY A 273 13.78 -9.26 2.97
CA GLY A 273 12.61 -9.14 3.85
C GLY A 273 11.69 -7.95 3.52
N SER A 274 11.95 -7.25 2.42
CA SER A 274 11.10 -6.14 1.96
C SER A 274 10.85 -6.27 0.46
N TYR A 275 9.67 -5.84 0.01
CA TYR A 275 9.36 -5.81 -1.43
C TYR A 275 10.12 -4.68 -2.15
N TYR A 276 10.38 -3.59 -1.45
CA TYR A 276 11.06 -2.41 -1.97
C TYR A 276 11.98 -1.82 -0.90
N SER A 277 13.18 -1.46 -1.29
CA SER A 277 14.13 -0.74 -0.44
C SER A 277 14.76 0.39 -1.23
N ASN A 278 14.76 1.59 -0.65
CA ASN A 278 15.56 2.69 -1.17
C ASN A 278 16.98 2.55 -0.62
N ASN A 279 17.97 2.70 -1.47
CA ASN A 279 19.38 2.67 -1.10
C ASN A 279 20.14 3.82 -1.74
N ASP A 280 21.43 3.93 -1.42
CA ASP A 280 22.32 4.98 -1.92
C ASP A 280 21.75 6.38 -1.70
N LEU A 281 21.38 6.67 -0.45
CA LEU A 281 20.84 7.97 -0.07
C LEU A 281 21.36 8.42 1.30
N GLU A 282 21.57 9.72 1.41
CA GLU A 282 21.81 10.40 2.68
C GLU A 282 20.92 11.63 2.76
N ASN A 283 20.10 11.70 3.78
CA ASN A 283 19.13 12.75 4.04
C ASN A 283 19.45 13.47 5.34
N ILE A 284 19.44 14.79 5.33
CA ILE A 284 19.39 15.61 6.53
C ILE A 284 18.26 16.61 6.38
N ALA A 285 17.37 16.67 7.36
CA ALA A 285 16.21 17.53 7.30
C ALA A 285 15.88 18.16 8.66
N LEU A 286 15.43 19.40 8.63
CA LEU A 286 14.74 20.04 9.73
C LEU A 286 13.27 19.65 9.67
N THR A 287 12.72 19.23 10.79
CA THR A 287 11.30 18.89 10.95
C THR A 287 10.61 19.91 11.83
N PHE A 288 9.36 20.21 11.53
CA PHE A 288 8.56 21.08 12.37
C PHE A 288 7.10 20.67 12.36
N SER A 289 6.42 20.91 13.46
CA SER A 289 4.95 20.89 13.52
C SER A 289 4.46 21.97 14.48
N LYS A 290 3.31 22.55 14.18
CA LYS A 290 2.69 23.57 15.02
C LYS A 290 1.17 23.51 14.93
N GLN A 291 0.53 23.60 16.10
CA GLN A 291 -0.90 23.79 16.22
C GLN A 291 -1.20 25.23 16.56
N LEU A 292 -2.12 25.86 15.84
CA LEU A 292 -2.56 27.23 16.01
C LEU A 292 -4.07 27.27 16.25
N ASN A 293 -4.54 28.31 16.92
CA ASN A 293 -5.97 28.56 17.15
C ASN A 293 -6.70 27.32 17.73
N GLU A 294 -6.18 26.80 18.85
CA GLU A 294 -6.78 25.64 19.54
C GLU A 294 -6.93 24.40 18.63
N GLY A 295 -5.98 24.18 17.71
CA GLY A 295 -5.98 23.05 16.79
C GLY A 295 -6.77 23.25 15.50
N LYS A 296 -7.36 24.43 15.26
CA LYS A 296 -8.05 24.75 14.00
C LYS A 296 -7.11 24.84 12.80
N VAL A 297 -5.85 25.16 13.04
CA VAL A 297 -4.80 25.13 12.03
C VAL A 297 -3.68 24.21 12.51
N ASN A 298 -3.37 23.21 11.74
CA ASN A 298 -2.23 22.33 11.99
C ASN A 298 -1.29 22.42 10.81
N ILE A 299 -0.04 22.77 11.09
CA ILE A 299 1.02 22.87 10.08
C ILE A 299 2.13 21.92 10.50
N SER A 300 2.56 21.04 9.61
CA SER A 300 3.73 20.20 9.84
C SER A 300 4.50 20.02 8.54
N GLY A 301 5.78 19.81 8.67
CA GLY A 301 6.62 19.59 7.50
C GLY A 301 8.06 19.32 7.84
N SER A 302 8.84 19.14 6.80
CA SER A 302 10.29 19.07 6.87
C SER A 302 10.90 19.75 5.66
N ALA A 303 12.13 20.25 5.83
CA ALA A 303 12.95 20.78 4.75
C ALA A 303 14.38 20.29 4.94
N GLY A 304 15.00 19.79 3.89
CA GLY A 304 16.31 19.19 4.00
C GLY A 304 16.99 18.97 2.66
N LYS A 305 18.08 18.23 2.71
CA LYS A 305 18.92 17.90 1.55
C LYS A 305 19.10 16.40 1.47
N GLN A 306 18.99 15.88 0.26
CA GLN A 306 19.32 14.50 -0.07
C GLN A 306 20.47 14.48 -1.07
N ARG A 307 21.40 13.57 -0.86
CA ARG A 307 22.41 13.21 -1.83
C ARG A 307 22.44 11.72 -2.07
N ASN A 308 22.85 11.32 -3.26
CA ASN A 308 23.10 9.95 -3.65
C ASN A 308 24.55 9.77 -4.11
N ASN A 309 24.89 8.59 -4.65
CA ASN A 309 26.23 8.22 -5.09
C ASN A 309 27.25 8.33 -3.96
N LEU A 310 26.92 7.72 -2.80
CA LEU A 310 27.66 7.89 -1.56
C LEU A 310 29.05 7.23 -1.59
N ASP A 311 29.29 6.30 -2.49
CA ASP A 311 30.59 5.62 -2.73
C ASP A 311 31.32 6.14 -3.98
N ASN A 312 30.76 7.14 -4.69
CA ASN A 312 31.26 7.69 -5.94
C ASN A 312 31.41 6.66 -7.07
N SER A 313 30.64 5.57 -7.03
CA SER A 313 30.66 4.52 -8.06
C SER A 313 29.86 4.88 -9.32
N LYS A 314 28.93 5.83 -9.22
CA LYS A 314 28.07 6.27 -10.33
C LYS A 314 28.69 7.45 -11.06
N VAL A 315 28.51 7.51 -12.39
CA VAL A 315 28.98 8.60 -13.24
C VAL A 315 28.35 9.95 -12.87
N THR A 316 27.12 9.92 -12.35
CA THR A 316 26.39 11.14 -11.97
C THR A 316 25.99 11.07 -10.51
N SER A 317 26.21 12.16 -9.78
CA SER A 317 25.66 12.38 -8.44
C SER A 317 24.51 13.39 -8.50
N SER A 318 23.51 13.22 -7.69
CA SER A 318 22.43 14.19 -7.53
C SER A 318 22.33 14.68 -6.11
N GLU A 319 22.21 15.99 -5.95
CA GLU A 319 21.81 16.63 -4.72
C GLU A 319 20.44 17.26 -4.91
N ASN A 320 19.50 16.87 -4.08
CA ASN A 320 18.12 17.35 -4.19
C ASN A 320 17.71 18.01 -2.87
N LEU A 321 16.97 19.11 -2.98
CA LEU A 321 16.26 19.66 -1.83
C LEU A 321 15.08 18.74 -1.54
N LEU A 322 14.98 18.28 -0.30
CA LEU A 322 13.82 17.51 0.19
C LEU A 322 12.89 18.42 0.97
N GLY A 323 11.60 18.24 0.78
CA GLY A 323 10.60 18.94 1.55
C GLY A 323 9.28 18.22 1.59
N ASN A 324 8.61 18.29 2.71
CA ASN A 324 7.19 18.01 2.80
C ASN A 324 6.51 19.12 3.61
N LEU A 325 5.26 19.39 3.27
CA LEU A 325 4.42 20.34 3.97
C LEU A 325 3.00 19.77 4.03
N ASN A 326 2.46 19.72 5.24
CA ASN A 326 1.07 19.37 5.46
C ASN A 326 0.40 20.53 6.21
N VAL A 327 -0.68 21.05 5.66
CA VAL A 327 -1.48 22.10 6.27
C VAL A 327 -2.92 21.62 6.33
N SER A 328 -3.47 21.59 7.52
CA SER A 328 -4.90 21.32 7.75
C SER A 328 -5.52 22.55 8.41
N TYR A 329 -6.60 23.04 7.83
CA TYR A 329 -7.36 24.18 8.32
C TYR A 329 -8.83 23.81 8.47
N ALA A 330 -9.32 23.82 9.69
CA ALA A 330 -10.71 23.54 10.05
C ALA A 330 -11.19 24.55 11.10
N PRO A 331 -11.57 25.78 10.68
CA PRO A 331 -11.96 26.86 11.61
C PRO A 331 -13.25 26.54 12.37
N GLY A 332 -14.00 25.57 11.88
CA GLY A 332 -15.25 25.11 12.45
C GLY A 332 -15.81 23.94 11.65
N ASN A 333 -17.07 23.61 11.85
CA ASN A 333 -17.72 22.45 11.22
C ASN A 333 -18.09 22.68 9.75
N ARG A 334 -17.89 23.89 9.20
CA ARG A 334 -18.35 24.25 7.85
C ARG A 334 -17.29 24.03 6.78
N VAL A 335 -16.04 24.29 7.10
CA VAL A 335 -14.94 24.31 6.12
C VAL A 335 -13.82 23.43 6.63
N THR A 336 -13.33 22.55 5.76
CA THR A 336 -12.11 21.79 5.97
C THR A 336 -11.25 21.94 4.73
N LEU A 337 -10.00 22.37 4.91
CA LEU A 337 -9.00 22.48 3.85
C LEU A 337 -7.78 21.66 4.24
N ASN A 338 -7.25 20.88 3.31
CA ASN A 338 -6.02 20.15 3.51
C ASN A 338 -5.12 20.37 2.29
N VAL A 339 -3.88 20.72 2.56
CA VAL A 339 -2.81 20.87 1.57
C VAL A 339 -1.69 19.93 1.97
N ASN A 340 -1.25 19.08 1.05
CA ASN A 340 -0.12 18.20 1.25
C ASN A 340 0.84 18.40 0.07
N TYR A 341 2.10 18.58 0.36
CA TYR A 341 3.18 18.62 -0.62
C TYR A 341 4.31 17.70 -0.17
N SER A 342 4.89 16.96 -1.09
CA SER A 342 6.08 16.15 -0.82
C SER A 342 6.91 16.03 -2.10
N ASN A 343 8.23 16.16 -1.95
CA ASN A 343 9.19 15.80 -2.99
C ASN A 343 10.14 14.67 -2.53
N TYR A 344 9.77 13.92 -1.50
CA TYR A 344 10.42 12.65 -1.18
C TYR A 344 10.02 11.59 -2.18
N SER A 345 10.99 10.87 -2.72
CA SER A 345 10.72 9.74 -3.61
C SER A 345 10.04 8.61 -2.86
N TYR A 346 8.94 8.13 -3.40
CA TYR A 346 8.24 6.94 -2.91
C TYR A 346 7.64 6.16 -4.08
N PHE A 347 7.41 4.88 -3.86
CA PHE A 347 6.74 4.03 -4.84
C PHE A 347 5.24 4.01 -4.56
N THR A 348 4.45 4.28 -5.58
CA THR A 348 3.00 4.20 -5.49
C THR A 348 2.39 3.73 -6.79
N TYR A 349 1.16 3.29 -6.69
CA TYR A 349 0.33 2.97 -7.84
C TYR A 349 -0.37 4.24 -8.32
N MET A 350 -0.18 4.58 -9.59
CA MET A 350 -0.79 5.77 -10.20
C MET A 350 -2.19 5.45 -10.69
N HIS A 351 -3.19 6.02 -10.03
CA HIS A 351 -4.59 5.92 -10.46
C HIS A 351 -5.11 7.26 -10.96
N THR A 352 -5.80 7.24 -12.08
CA THR A 352 -6.58 8.40 -12.52
C THR A 352 -8.00 8.33 -11.94
N PRO A 353 -8.70 9.46 -11.77
CA PRO A 353 -10.10 9.45 -11.34
C PRO A 353 -11.00 8.65 -12.29
N PHE A 354 -10.57 8.52 -13.55
CA PHE A 354 -11.29 7.81 -14.60
C PHE A 354 -11.10 6.29 -14.56
N ASP A 355 -10.09 5.76 -13.86
CA ASP A 355 -9.86 4.31 -13.77
C ASP A 355 -11.05 3.57 -13.19
N ARG A 356 -11.72 4.16 -12.19
CA ARG A 356 -12.95 3.60 -11.63
C ARG A 356 -14.17 3.75 -12.55
N ILE A 357 -14.17 4.75 -13.42
CA ILE A 357 -15.28 5.08 -14.32
C ILE A 357 -15.16 4.29 -15.61
N ASN A 358 -13.93 4.14 -16.11
CA ASN A 358 -13.63 3.54 -17.42
C ASN A 358 -13.36 2.03 -17.35
N ASN A 359 -13.33 1.44 -16.17
CA ASN A 359 -13.21 0.00 -15.98
C ASN A 359 -14.53 -0.58 -15.51
N THR A 360 -14.91 -1.73 -16.08
CA THR A 360 -16.17 -2.39 -15.76
C THR A 360 -16.15 -3.04 -14.39
N THR A 361 -14.95 -3.45 -13.90
CA THR A 361 -14.79 -4.06 -12.58
C THR A 361 -13.59 -3.48 -11.85
N PRO A 362 -13.63 -3.39 -10.49
CA PRO A 362 -12.47 -2.98 -9.71
C PRO A 362 -11.30 -3.98 -9.76
N TYR A 363 -11.54 -5.19 -10.27
CA TYR A 363 -10.53 -6.25 -10.35
C TYR A 363 -9.73 -6.24 -11.66
N GLN A 364 -10.12 -5.46 -12.66
CA GLN A 364 -9.36 -5.31 -13.92
C GLN A 364 -8.02 -4.62 -13.72
N ASN A 365 -7.86 -3.86 -12.64
CA ASN A 365 -6.61 -3.16 -12.32
C ASN A 365 -5.62 -4.02 -11.51
N ILE A 366 -5.95 -5.27 -11.22
CA ILE A 366 -5.05 -6.19 -10.47
C ILE A 366 -3.86 -6.62 -11.34
N ASP A 367 -3.97 -6.52 -12.66
CA ASP A 367 -2.93 -6.95 -13.60
C ASP A 367 -1.67 -6.06 -13.61
N THR A 368 -1.67 -4.97 -12.90
CA THR A 368 -0.55 -4.03 -12.94
C THR A 368 -0.01 -3.75 -11.53
N LEU A 369 0.91 -4.59 -11.07
CA LEU A 369 1.87 -4.24 -10.01
C LEU A 369 2.91 -3.22 -10.53
N ASN A 370 2.49 -2.29 -11.39
CA ASN A 370 3.32 -1.23 -11.90
C ASN A 370 3.40 -0.10 -10.88
N PHE A 371 4.24 -0.30 -9.88
CA PHE A 371 4.58 0.79 -8.98
C PHE A 371 5.46 1.79 -9.72
N THR A 372 4.99 3.02 -9.77
CA THR A 372 5.74 4.14 -10.31
C THR A 372 6.44 4.86 -9.16
N GLN A 373 7.73 5.14 -9.32
CA GLN A 373 8.45 5.98 -8.38
C GLN A 373 8.01 7.44 -8.58
N VAL A 374 7.29 7.99 -7.62
CA VAL A 374 6.89 9.40 -7.60
C VAL A 374 8.01 10.21 -6.97
N SER A 375 8.46 11.25 -7.64
CA SER A 375 9.49 12.17 -7.16
C SER A 375 8.92 13.42 -6.50
N GLN A 376 7.74 13.86 -6.92
CA GLN A 376 7.02 15.00 -6.34
C GLN A 376 5.53 14.73 -6.33
N SER A 377 4.86 15.20 -5.29
CA SER A 377 3.39 15.19 -5.21
C SER A 377 2.88 16.42 -4.48
N ALA A 378 1.77 16.97 -4.97
CA ALA A 378 1.00 18.00 -4.29
C ALA A 378 -0.48 17.61 -4.32
N MET A 379 -1.17 17.76 -3.20
CA MET A 379 -2.59 17.48 -3.07
C MET A 379 -3.27 18.63 -2.34
N PHE A 380 -4.41 19.04 -2.86
CA PHE A 380 -5.32 19.99 -2.24
C PHE A 380 -6.70 19.35 -2.14
N ASN A 381 -7.24 19.30 -0.94
CA ASN A 381 -8.59 18.83 -0.71
C ASN A 381 -9.36 19.88 0.08
N SER A 382 -10.55 20.21 -0.36
CA SER A 382 -11.45 21.08 0.39
C SER A 382 -12.84 20.45 0.50
N SER A 383 -13.49 20.67 1.61
CA SER A 383 -14.89 20.32 1.83
C SER A 383 -15.60 21.49 2.49
N ILE A 384 -16.66 21.97 1.86
CA ILE A 384 -17.42 23.12 2.30
C ILE A 384 -18.90 22.73 2.42
N ILE A 385 -19.46 22.85 3.61
CA ILE A 385 -20.89 22.70 3.84
C ILE A 385 -21.57 24.02 3.49
N LEU A 386 -22.42 24.00 2.47
CA LEU A 386 -23.18 25.14 2.02
C LEU A 386 -24.53 25.20 2.76
N GLY A 387 -25.02 26.41 3.02
CA GLY A 387 -26.28 26.63 3.74
C GLY A 387 -26.11 26.63 5.27
N THR A 388 -27.18 26.37 5.99
CA THR A 388 -27.21 26.37 7.46
C THR A 388 -26.73 25.03 8.02
N LEU A 389 -25.82 25.05 9.01
CA LEU A 389 -25.29 23.83 9.64
C LEU A 389 -26.36 23.06 10.43
N ASP A 390 -27.36 23.76 10.95
CA ASP A 390 -28.43 23.19 11.79
C ASP A 390 -29.51 22.46 10.98
N ASN A 391 -29.50 22.61 9.66
CA ASN A 391 -30.47 21.93 8.83
C ASN A 391 -30.08 20.45 8.67
N LYS A 392 -30.63 19.61 9.54
CA LYS A 392 -30.45 18.15 9.51
C LYS A 392 -31.16 17.46 8.32
N ASP A 393 -32.16 18.11 7.75
CA ASP A 393 -32.97 17.54 6.68
C ASP A 393 -32.33 17.70 5.30
N LYS A 394 -31.64 18.81 5.08
CA LYS A 394 -31.01 19.15 3.80
C LYS A 394 -29.55 19.50 4.01
N ARG A 395 -28.68 18.82 3.33
CA ARG A 395 -27.24 19.09 3.39
C ARG A 395 -26.66 19.24 2.00
N HIS A 396 -25.91 20.31 1.81
CA HIS A 396 -25.19 20.62 0.58
C HIS A 396 -23.70 20.63 0.89
N ILE A 397 -22.92 19.87 0.14
CA ILE A 397 -21.46 19.81 0.33
C ILE A 397 -20.80 20.04 -1.01
N LEU A 398 -19.86 20.95 -1.04
CA LEU A 398 -18.97 21.17 -2.16
C LEU A 398 -17.57 20.65 -1.77
N THR A 399 -17.05 19.70 -2.56
CA THR A 399 -15.74 19.13 -2.36
C THR A 399 -14.88 19.38 -3.59
N THR A 400 -13.66 19.87 -3.37
CA THR A 400 -12.67 20.04 -4.43
C THR A 400 -11.46 19.18 -4.11
N ASN A 401 -11.03 18.38 -5.07
CA ASN A 401 -9.82 17.56 -4.98
C ASN A 401 -8.93 17.94 -6.15
N LEU A 402 -7.70 18.34 -5.87
CA LEU A 402 -6.67 18.61 -6.87
C LEU A 402 -5.43 17.82 -6.50
N SER A 403 -4.78 17.20 -7.47
CA SER A 403 -3.51 16.53 -7.26
C SER A 403 -2.56 16.75 -8.42
N TYR A 404 -1.30 16.83 -8.09
CA TYR A 404 -0.16 16.84 -8.99
C TYR A 404 0.80 15.75 -8.56
N GLN A 405 1.29 14.97 -9.51
CA GLN A 405 2.31 13.96 -9.27
C GLN A 405 3.30 13.95 -10.44
N GLN A 406 4.57 13.81 -10.11
CA GLN A 406 5.64 13.64 -11.08
C GLN A 406 6.34 12.32 -10.84
N SER A 407 6.49 11.49 -11.87
CA SER A 407 7.25 10.26 -11.80
C SER A 407 8.71 10.51 -12.15
N ALA A 408 9.61 9.85 -11.41
CA ALA A 408 11.02 9.79 -11.78
C ALA A 408 11.25 8.52 -12.60
N ASN A 409 11.54 8.66 -13.89
CA ASN A 409 12.00 7.53 -14.69
C ASN A 409 13.52 7.42 -14.54
N ARG A 410 13.96 6.63 -13.56
CA ARG A 410 15.37 6.24 -13.39
C ARG A 410 15.52 4.77 -13.80
N GLN A 411 15.96 4.53 -15.02
CA GLN A 411 16.52 3.23 -15.40
C GLN A 411 18.03 3.27 -15.20
N GLU A 412 18.57 2.34 -14.42
CA GLU A 412 20.03 2.16 -14.31
C GLU A 412 20.60 1.86 -15.69
N GLY A 413 21.51 2.72 -16.15
CA GLY A 413 22.32 2.50 -17.37
C GLY A 413 21.71 2.95 -18.70
N GLY A 414 20.55 3.60 -18.71
CA GLY A 414 19.89 4.12 -19.93
C GLY A 414 19.84 5.64 -20.03
N ALA A 415 19.60 6.16 -21.23
CA ALA A 415 19.33 7.57 -21.48
C ALA A 415 18.28 8.12 -20.51
N THR A 416 18.45 9.35 -20.05
CA THR A 416 17.49 10.06 -19.19
C THR A 416 16.10 10.02 -19.81
N LEU A 417 15.26 9.10 -19.33
CA LEU A 417 13.86 9.09 -19.69
C LEU A 417 13.20 10.33 -19.08
N GLU A 418 12.42 11.03 -19.88
CA GLU A 418 11.72 12.23 -19.46
C GLU A 418 10.77 11.93 -18.30
N ASN A 419 10.72 12.85 -17.33
CA ASN A 419 9.79 12.72 -16.21
C ASN A 419 8.35 12.89 -16.70
N SER A 420 7.49 11.96 -16.30
CA SER A 420 6.06 12.08 -16.57
C SER A 420 5.38 12.91 -15.47
N SER A 421 4.45 13.77 -15.86
CA SER A 421 3.69 14.62 -14.93
C SER A 421 2.19 14.37 -15.07
N PHE A 422 1.50 14.27 -13.93
CA PHE A 422 0.09 13.96 -13.83
C PHE A 422 -0.63 15.02 -13.02
N TYR A 423 -1.64 15.64 -13.59
CA TYR A 423 -2.51 16.63 -12.96
C TYR A 423 -3.92 16.06 -12.93
N GLN A 424 -4.57 16.08 -11.80
CA GLN A 424 -5.92 15.56 -11.65
C GLN A 424 -6.75 16.55 -10.85
N GLY A 425 -8.00 16.73 -11.25
CA GLY A 425 -8.92 17.62 -10.58
C GLY A 425 -10.33 17.06 -10.55
N GLY A 426 -11.04 17.33 -9.45
CA GLY A 426 -12.43 16.98 -9.28
C GLY A 426 -13.18 18.03 -8.47
N LEU A 427 -14.32 18.45 -8.98
CA LEU A 427 -15.28 19.29 -8.27
C LEU A 427 -16.55 18.47 -8.09
N ILE A 428 -16.94 18.24 -6.83
CA ILE A 428 -18.05 17.39 -6.43
C ILE A 428 -19.04 18.23 -5.66
N TYR A 429 -20.26 18.31 -6.16
CA TYR A 429 -21.39 18.84 -5.42
C TYR A 429 -22.29 17.70 -4.97
N ALA A 430 -22.50 17.58 -3.67
CA ALA A 430 -23.39 16.58 -3.08
C ALA A 430 -24.57 17.24 -2.37
N TYR A 431 -25.76 16.78 -2.70
CA TYR A 431 -27.01 17.16 -2.07
C TYR A 431 -27.64 15.96 -1.38
N SER A 432 -27.91 16.07 -0.09
CA SER A 432 -28.57 15.02 0.69
C SER A 432 -29.88 15.53 1.27
N LEU A 433 -30.92 14.74 1.14
CA LEU A 433 -32.27 14.97 1.70
C LEU A 433 -32.63 13.84 2.67
N ALA A 434 -32.30 14.05 3.95
CA ALA A 434 -32.40 13.02 4.98
C ALA A 434 -33.82 12.44 5.16
N PRO A 435 -34.92 13.25 5.17
CA PRO A 435 -36.26 12.71 5.32
C PRO A 435 -36.69 11.76 4.19
N LYS A 436 -36.12 11.92 3.00
CA LYS A 436 -36.38 11.05 1.85
C LYS A 436 -35.34 9.97 1.65
N ASN A 437 -34.30 9.91 2.51
CA ASN A 437 -33.14 9.03 2.35
C ASN A 437 -32.54 9.10 0.94
N LEU A 438 -32.49 10.31 0.37
CA LEU A 438 -32.08 10.60 -1.00
C LEU A 438 -30.74 11.37 -0.98
N SER A 439 -29.81 10.98 -1.82
CA SER A 439 -28.56 11.71 -2.09
C SER A 439 -28.35 11.84 -3.59
N MET A 440 -27.94 13.01 -4.04
CA MET A 440 -27.59 13.31 -5.42
C MET A 440 -26.19 13.88 -5.46
N THR A 441 -25.41 13.51 -6.47
CA THR A 441 -24.06 14.02 -6.68
C THR A 441 -23.89 14.47 -8.12
N GLY A 442 -23.30 15.63 -8.30
CA GLY A 442 -22.79 16.10 -9.59
C GLY A 442 -21.29 16.29 -9.47
N THR A 443 -20.53 15.73 -10.38
CA THR A 443 -19.06 15.77 -10.35
C THR A 443 -18.54 16.16 -11.73
N ILE A 444 -17.54 17.02 -11.76
CA ILE A 444 -16.73 17.30 -12.96
C ILE A 444 -15.32 16.81 -12.64
N LEU A 445 -14.80 15.95 -13.48
CA LEU A 445 -13.45 15.38 -13.37
C LEU A 445 -12.58 15.83 -14.54
N GLY A 446 -11.31 16.04 -14.26
CA GLY A 446 -10.28 16.31 -15.26
C GLY A 446 -8.98 15.58 -14.89
N SER A 447 -8.30 15.05 -15.88
CA SER A 447 -6.96 14.49 -15.75
C SER A 447 -6.14 14.91 -16.96
N TYR A 448 -4.99 15.53 -16.70
CA TYR A 448 -4.01 15.86 -17.71
C TYR A 448 -2.71 15.17 -17.36
N SER A 449 -2.15 14.42 -18.29
CA SER A 449 -0.87 13.75 -18.13
C SER A 449 0.06 14.09 -19.28
N LYS A 450 1.27 14.50 -18.92
CA LYS A 450 2.39 14.66 -19.84
C LYS A 450 3.30 13.45 -19.64
N LEU A 451 3.28 12.53 -20.61
CA LEU A 451 4.00 11.25 -20.52
C LEU A 451 5.44 11.38 -20.98
N THR A 452 5.66 12.17 -22.06
CA THR A 452 6.96 12.52 -22.63
C THR A 452 6.94 13.98 -23.09
N ALA A 453 8.03 14.51 -23.66
CA ALA A 453 8.06 15.87 -24.24
C ALA A 453 7.04 16.05 -25.37
N THR A 454 6.72 14.97 -26.08
CA THR A 454 5.88 14.96 -27.28
C THR A 454 4.53 14.27 -27.08
N GLU A 455 4.30 13.69 -25.91
CA GLU A 455 3.08 12.90 -25.65
C GLU A 455 2.34 13.42 -24.43
N GLU A 456 1.16 13.96 -24.66
CA GLU A 456 0.25 14.42 -23.63
C GLU A 456 -1.16 13.86 -23.82
N MET A 457 -1.85 13.65 -22.70
CA MET A 457 -3.22 13.14 -22.70
C MET A 457 -4.08 13.98 -21.76
N LEU A 458 -5.23 14.41 -22.25
CA LEU A 458 -6.26 15.12 -21.49
C LEU A 458 -7.54 14.28 -21.47
N MET A 459 -8.07 14.05 -20.28
CA MET A 459 -9.38 13.42 -20.09
C MET A 459 -10.28 14.36 -19.29
N LEU A 460 -11.50 14.57 -19.77
CA LEU A 460 -12.50 15.43 -19.13
C LEU A 460 -13.85 14.73 -19.11
N GLY A 461 -14.62 14.88 -18.03
CA GLY A 461 -15.96 14.33 -18.04
C GLY A 461 -16.79 14.62 -16.80
N PRO A 462 -18.13 14.79 -16.98
CA PRO A 462 -19.09 14.83 -15.90
C PRO A 462 -19.48 13.42 -15.41
N VAL A 463 -19.86 13.36 -14.13
CA VAL A 463 -20.50 12.19 -13.52
C VAL A 463 -21.69 12.69 -12.70
N VAL A 464 -22.85 12.09 -12.92
CA VAL A 464 -24.05 12.36 -12.12
C VAL A 464 -24.46 11.08 -11.41
N GLY A 465 -24.71 11.17 -10.12
CA GLY A 465 -25.11 10.05 -9.28
C GLY A 465 -26.36 10.34 -8.47
N ILE A 466 -27.16 9.31 -8.25
CA ILE A 466 -28.30 9.33 -7.35
C ILE A 466 -28.29 8.07 -6.49
N SER A 467 -28.54 8.23 -5.21
CA SER A 467 -28.70 7.12 -4.26
C SER A 467 -29.92 7.33 -3.41
N LYS A 468 -30.70 6.26 -3.24
CA LYS A 468 -31.90 6.28 -2.41
C LYS A 468 -32.02 4.99 -1.59
N SER A 469 -32.39 5.15 -0.33
CA SER A 469 -32.68 4.02 0.55
C SER A 469 -34.21 3.90 0.78
N PHE A 470 -34.65 2.65 0.82
CA PHE A 470 -36.04 2.25 0.99
C PHE A 470 -36.19 1.30 2.18
N PHE A 471 -37.41 1.08 2.66
CA PHE A 471 -37.75 0.11 3.69
C PHE A 471 -36.87 0.26 4.95
N ASP A 472 -36.90 1.44 5.55
CA ASP A 472 -36.07 1.77 6.72
C ASP A 472 -34.58 1.49 6.51
N LYS A 473 -34.08 1.84 5.32
CA LYS A 473 -32.68 1.66 4.88
C LYS A 473 -32.25 0.20 4.70
N LYS A 474 -33.20 -0.76 4.65
CA LYS A 474 -32.88 -2.15 4.36
C LYS A 474 -32.47 -2.37 2.91
N PHE A 475 -33.00 -1.57 1.99
CA PHE A 475 -32.65 -1.63 0.58
C PHE A 475 -32.14 -0.26 0.12
N THR A 476 -30.95 -0.23 -0.46
CA THR A 476 -30.35 0.99 -1.02
C THR A 476 -30.05 0.79 -2.48
N THR A 477 -30.43 1.74 -3.31
CA THR A 477 -30.08 1.79 -4.73
C THR A 477 -29.11 2.93 -4.98
N ASN A 478 -28.22 2.74 -5.93
CA ASN A 478 -27.33 3.77 -6.45
C ASN A 478 -27.24 3.65 -7.97
N THR A 479 -27.38 4.77 -8.63
CA THR A 479 -27.26 4.87 -10.08
C THR A 479 -26.28 5.99 -10.38
N SER A 480 -25.36 5.76 -11.31
CA SER A 480 -24.50 6.83 -11.82
C SER A 480 -24.35 6.74 -13.34
N ILE A 481 -24.27 7.91 -13.95
CA ILE A 481 -24.03 8.09 -15.37
C ILE A 481 -22.75 8.93 -15.50
N ALA A 482 -21.82 8.46 -16.30
CA ALA A 482 -20.59 9.17 -16.58
C ALA A 482 -20.36 9.23 -18.09
N TYR A 483 -19.85 10.36 -18.54
CA TYR A 483 -19.34 10.56 -19.88
C TYR A 483 -17.99 11.22 -19.80
N ASN A 484 -17.01 10.72 -20.53
CA ASN A 484 -15.73 11.37 -20.58
C ASN A 484 -15.13 11.29 -21.99
N THR A 485 -14.32 12.29 -22.31
CA THR A 485 -13.62 12.42 -23.58
C THR A 485 -12.13 12.36 -23.32
N THR A 486 -11.39 11.76 -24.26
CA THR A 486 -9.93 11.65 -24.23
C THR A 486 -9.35 12.36 -25.45
N TYR A 487 -8.37 13.22 -25.20
CA TYR A 487 -7.56 13.88 -26.20
C TYR A 487 -6.10 13.48 -26.02
N ARG A 488 -5.40 13.23 -27.11
CA ARG A 488 -3.96 12.94 -27.12
C ARG A 488 -3.28 13.93 -28.07
N ASN A 489 -2.31 14.67 -27.57
CA ASN A 489 -1.63 15.75 -28.31
C ASN A 489 -2.59 16.79 -28.92
N GLY A 490 -3.70 17.09 -28.23
CA GLY A 490 -4.74 17.99 -28.70
C GLY A 490 -5.81 17.35 -29.59
N ASP A 491 -5.57 16.15 -30.12
CA ASP A 491 -6.50 15.46 -30.99
C ASP A 491 -7.46 14.57 -30.19
N PHE A 492 -8.73 14.59 -30.56
CA PHE A 492 -9.73 13.69 -30.01
C PHE A 492 -9.42 12.24 -30.37
N THR A 493 -9.25 11.37 -29.37
CA THR A 493 -8.91 9.96 -29.54
C THR A 493 -10.04 9.02 -29.16
N GLY A 494 -11.01 9.49 -28.39
CA GLY A 494 -12.15 8.66 -28.05
C GLY A 494 -12.98 9.21 -26.90
N ASP A 495 -14.09 8.53 -26.66
CA ASP A 495 -14.99 8.82 -25.56
C ASP A 495 -15.48 7.54 -24.89
N VAL A 496 -15.95 7.68 -23.68
CA VAL A 496 -16.52 6.59 -22.89
C VAL A 496 -17.83 7.08 -22.25
N PHE A 497 -18.90 6.39 -22.57
CA PHE A 497 -20.19 6.55 -21.87
C PHE A 497 -20.41 5.33 -20.98
N SER A 498 -20.74 5.56 -19.72
CA SER A 498 -21.01 4.47 -18.78
C SER A 498 -22.24 4.74 -17.91
N VAL A 499 -23.00 3.68 -17.70
CA VAL A 499 -24.14 3.66 -16.76
C VAL A 499 -23.87 2.55 -15.74
N ARG A 500 -23.89 2.91 -14.47
CA ARG A 500 -23.75 1.97 -13.36
C ARG A 500 -25.04 1.95 -12.56
N LEU A 501 -25.56 0.76 -12.36
CA LEU A 501 -26.72 0.48 -11.52
C LEU A 501 -26.26 -0.41 -10.38
N GLY A 502 -26.49 0.01 -9.16
CA GLY A 502 -26.13 -0.78 -7.99
C GLY A 502 -27.25 -0.82 -6.98
N GLY A 503 -27.20 -1.79 -6.12
CA GLY A 503 -28.09 -1.89 -4.99
C GLY A 503 -27.57 -2.82 -3.91
N GLY A 504 -28.09 -2.63 -2.71
CA GLY A 504 -27.75 -3.44 -1.56
C GLY A 504 -28.99 -3.70 -0.72
N TYR A 505 -29.19 -4.96 -0.34
CA TYR A 505 -30.22 -5.38 0.58
C TYR A 505 -29.61 -5.94 1.85
N SER A 506 -30.04 -5.44 3.00
CA SER A 506 -29.60 -5.91 4.32
C SER A 506 -30.78 -6.49 5.08
N HIS A 507 -30.66 -7.77 5.47
CA HIS A 507 -31.64 -8.46 6.29
C HIS A 507 -31.06 -8.74 7.68
N GLN A 508 -31.78 -8.31 8.71
CA GLN A 508 -31.42 -8.49 10.14
C GLN A 508 -29.99 -8.03 10.51
N LYS A 509 -29.37 -7.16 9.72
CA LYS A 509 -27.94 -6.76 9.81
C LYS A 509 -26.92 -7.90 9.65
N VAL A 510 -27.41 -9.13 9.45
CA VAL A 510 -26.61 -10.35 9.35
C VAL A 510 -26.33 -10.70 7.89
N HIS A 511 -27.34 -10.58 7.05
CA HIS A 511 -27.23 -10.88 5.62
C HIS A 511 -27.18 -9.58 4.82
N ARG A 512 -26.21 -9.43 3.94
CA ARG A 512 -26.12 -8.34 2.99
C ARG A 512 -25.87 -8.90 1.60
N ILE A 513 -26.75 -8.54 0.67
CA ILE A 513 -26.58 -8.83 -0.75
C ILE A 513 -26.35 -7.48 -1.44
N ASN A 514 -25.26 -7.37 -2.20
CA ASN A 514 -25.06 -6.22 -3.07
C ASN A 514 -24.97 -6.72 -4.52
N PHE A 515 -25.45 -5.91 -5.42
CA PHE A 515 -25.31 -6.12 -6.85
C PHE A 515 -24.90 -4.82 -7.52
N SER A 516 -24.14 -4.93 -8.57
CA SER A 516 -23.84 -3.80 -9.45
C SER A 516 -23.72 -4.28 -10.89
N PHE A 517 -24.30 -3.51 -11.78
CA PHE A 517 -24.20 -3.70 -13.22
C PHE A 517 -23.57 -2.46 -13.83
N CYS A 518 -22.66 -2.66 -14.74
CA CYS A 518 -22.01 -1.60 -15.49
C CYS A 518 -22.18 -1.87 -16.99
N PHE A 519 -22.77 -0.91 -17.65
CA PHE A 519 -22.85 -0.85 -19.10
C PHE A 519 -21.89 0.23 -19.55
N MET A 520 -21.03 -0.06 -20.52
CA MET A 520 -20.04 0.84 -21.01
C MET A 520 -19.94 0.75 -22.52
N GLN A 521 -19.99 1.89 -23.15
CA GLN A 521 -19.70 2.08 -24.57
C GLN A 521 -18.43 2.90 -24.68
N LYS A 522 -17.44 2.39 -25.36
CA LYS A 522 -16.18 3.07 -25.69
C LYS A 522 -16.13 3.31 -27.17
N SER A 523 -15.79 4.51 -27.57
CA SER A 523 -15.49 4.87 -28.95
C SER A 523 -14.00 5.23 -29.02
N THR A 524 -13.28 4.59 -29.89
CA THR A 524 -11.86 4.87 -30.12
C THR A 524 -11.68 5.31 -31.56
N LYS A 525 -11.14 6.49 -31.76
CA LYS A 525 -10.80 7.01 -33.07
C LYS A 525 -9.45 6.45 -33.49
N THR A 526 -9.43 5.74 -34.60
CA THR A 526 -8.22 5.31 -35.31
C THR A 526 -7.99 6.21 -36.51
N GLU A 527 -6.84 6.14 -37.17
CA GLU A 527 -6.54 6.96 -38.35
C GLU A 527 -7.55 6.78 -39.49
N ILE A 528 -8.21 5.63 -39.57
CA ILE A 528 -9.11 5.26 -40.66
C ILE A 528 -10.58 5.36 -40.27
N ASN A 529 -10.93 4.93 -39.03
CA ASN A 529 -12.32 4.79 -38.58
C ASN A 529 -12.48 5.05 -37.08
N THR A 530 -13.73 5.29 -36.65
CA THR A 530 -14.08 5.23 -35.23
C THR A 530 -14.64 3.85 -34.91
N VAL A 531 -14.01 3.14 -34.00
CA VAL A 531 -14.43 1.79 -33.56
C VAL A 531 -15.16 1.92 -32.23
N GLY A 532 -16.43 1.50 -32.23
CA GLY A 532 -17.22 1.40 -31.00
C GLY A 532 -17.08 0.00 -30.39
N THR A 533 -16.83 -0.08 -29.08
CA THR A 533 -16.86 -1.32 -28.33
C THR A 533 -17.86 -1.23 -27.19
N PHE A 534 -18.56 -2.34 -26.95
CA PHE A 534 -19.51 -2.44 -25.85
C PHE A 534 -18.99 -3.44 -24.80
N GLU A 535 -19.04 -3.02 -23.55
CA GLU A 535 -18.67 -3.84 -22.42
C GLU A 535 -19.82 -3.87 -21.41
N PHE A 536 -20.06 -5.04 -20.84
CA PHE A 536 -21.00 -5.23 -19.74
C PHE A 536 -20.33 -5.99 -18.62
N SER A 537 -20.58 -5.58 -17.39
CA SER A 537 -20.19 -6.36 -16.22
C SER A 537 -21.32 -6.42 -15.20
N GLY A 538 -21.48 -7.57 -14.59
CA GLY A 538 -22.34 -7.80 -13.45
C GLY A 538 -21.53 -8.32 -12.28
N ASN A 539 -21.73 -7.70 -11.12
CA ASN A 539 -21.14 -8.14 -9.86
C ASN A 539 -22.25 -8.42 -8.87
N ILE A 540 -22.20 -9.58 -8.22
CA ILE A 540 -23.09 -9.93 -7.12
C ILE A 540 -22.21 -10.35 -5.95
N SER A 541 -22.40 -9.70 -4.81
CA SER A 541 -21.72 -10.06 -3.57
C SER A 541 -22.72 -10.38 -2.47
N TYR A 542 -22.43 -11.43 -1.75
CA TYR A 542 -23.15 -11.81 -0.55
C TYR A 542 -22.21 -11.79 0.64
N THR A 543 -22.62 -11.09 1.68
CA THR A 543 -21.89 -11.05 2.95
C THR A 543 -22.80 -11.60 4.04
N TYR A 544 -22.31 -12.59 4.74
CA TYR A 544 -22.92 -13.13 5.96
C TYR A 544 -22.09 -12.68 7.16
N SER A 545 -22.68 -11.93 8.08
CA SER A 545 -22.04 -11.45 9.29
C SER A 545 -22.47 -12.34 10.47
N ILE A 546 -21.52 -13.03 11.07
CA ILE A 546 -21.74 -13.90 12.21
C ILE A 546 -21.42 -13.06 13.45
N ALA A 547 -22.42 -12.71 14.23
CA ALA A 547 -22.22 -12.10 15.54
C ALA A 547 -23.24 -12.67 16.52
N LYS A 548 -22.79 -12.95 17.73
CA LYS A 548 -23.70 -13.28 18.82
C LYS A 548 -24.42 -11.97 19.21
N GLN A 549 -25.74 -11.94 19.06
CA GLN A 549 -26.58 -10.86 19.57
C GLN A 549 -26.57 -10.81 21.10
#